data_07c7e725d7382c08edafe0b18f5eebe7
#
_entry.id   07c7e725d7382c08edafe0b18f5eebe7
#
_cell.length_a   1.000
_cell.length_b   1.000
_cell.length_c   1.000
_cell.angle_alpha   90.00
_cell.angle_beta   90.00
_cell.angle_gamma   90.00
#
_symmetry.space_group_name_H-M   'P 1'
#
loop_
_entity.id
_entity.type
_entity.pdbx_description
1 polymer ?
#
loop_
_entity_poly.entity_id
_entity_poly.type
_entity_poly.pdbx_seq_one_letter_code
_entity_poly.pdbx_strand_id
1 'polypeptide(L)'
;MKKRIVSALLALTLLVLLPCGALAAGTTELDGTAAYLTSTVTRPELGSVSGDWTVIGLARSACRVPDSYFSDYAQRVEQTVKDCAGVLSERKYTEYSRVILALTAIGKNPSNVGGYNLLRPLGDYEKTVYQGINGAIWALIALDRSRR
;
A
#
# COMPACT_ATOMS: atom_id res chain seq x y z
N MET A 1 14.22 -29.65 -43.85
CA MET A 1 14.87 -28.60 -43.03
C MET A 1 14.29 -27.20 -43.26
N LYS A 2 14.13 -26.71 -44.50
CA LYS A 2 13.60 -25.35 -44.79
C LYS A 2 12.24 -25.02 -44.15
N LYS A 3 11.27 -25.94 -44.17
CA LYS A 3 9.93 -25.73 -43.57
C LYS A 3 9.96 -25.54 -42.03
N ARG A 4 10.87 -26.23 -41.33
CA ARG A 4 11.04 -26.12 -39.89
C ARG A 4 11.69 -24.77 -39.48
N ILE A 5 12.60 -24.28 -40.30
CA ILE A 5 13.27 -22.97 -40.11
C ILE A 5 12.26 -21.83 -40.32
N VAL A 6 11.41 -21.91 -41.34
CA VAL A 6 10.35 -20.95 -41.65
C VAL A 6 9.32 -20.90 -40.50
N SER A 7 8.89 -22.07 -39.99
CA SER A 7 7.96 -22.14 -38.85
C SER A 7 8.57 -21.55 -37.56
N ALA A 8 9.85 -21.80 -37.32
CA ALA A 8 10.55 -21.24 -36.16
C ALA A 8 10.71 -19.72 -36.26
N LEU A 9 11.02 -19.20 -37.46
CA LEU A 9 11.08 -17.76 -37.72
C LEU A 9 9.70 -17.10 -37.59
N LEU A 10 8.63 -17.74 -38.08
CA LEU A 10 7.26 -17.22 -37.95
C LEU A 10 6.79 -17.20 -36.48
N ALA A 11 7.13 -18.23 -35.71
CA ALA A 11 6.83 -18.25 -34.27
C ALA A 11 7.61 -17.18 -33.48
N LEU A 12 8.88 -16.93 -33.85
CA LEU A 12 9.70 -15.89 -33.22
C LEU A 12 9.20 -14.50 -33.55
N THR A 13 8.76 -14.25 -34.80
CA THR A 13 8.17 -12.95 -35.18
C THR A 13 6.82 -12.74 -34.52
N LEU A 14 5.98 -13.76 -34.33
CA LEU A 14 4.73 -13.64 -33.55
C LEU A 14 5.00 -13.32 -32.08
N LEU A 15 6.05 -13.89 -31.50
CA LEU A 15 6.41 -13.64 -30.10
C LEU A 15 6.91 -12.21 -29.86
N VAL A 16 7.58 -11.61 -30.86
CA VAL A 16 8.10 -10.23 -30.80
C VAL A 16 6.99 -9.20 -31.10
N LEU A 17 5.92 -9.62 -31.78
CA LEU A 17 4.76 -8.76 -32.09
C LEU A 17 3.65 -8.81 -31.03
N LEU A 18 3.82 -9.56 -29.93
CA LEU A 18 2.92 -9.46 -28.78
C LEU A 18 3.00 -8.05 -28.19
N PRO A 19 1.86 -7.35 -28.07
CA PRO A 19 1.84 -5.92 -27.99
C PRO A 19 2.41 -5.40 -26.65
N CYS A 20 3.57 -4.76 -26.73
CA CYS A 20 4.04 -3.84 -25.70
C CYS A 20 3.05 -2.68 -25.48
N GLY A 21 2.12 -2.47 -26.40
CA GLY A 21 1.13 -1.39 -26.38
C GLY A 21 0.04 -1.53 -25.32
N ALA A 22 -0.34 -2.76 -24.93
CA ALA A 22 -1.35 -2.96 -23.88
C ALA A 22 -0.83 -2.59 -22.48
N LEU A 23 0.47 -2.78 -22.24
CA LEU A 23 1.11 -2.37 -20.99
C LEU A 23 1.32 -0.84 -20.95
N ALA A 24 1.60 -0.21 -22.08
CA ALA A 24 1.81 1.23 -22.16
C ALA A 24 0.50 2.04 -22.02
N ALA A 25 -0.63 1.54 -22.54
CA ALA A 25 -1.94 2.18 -22.37
C ALA A 25 -2.40 2.12 -20.91
N GLY A 26 -2.19 1.00 -20.21
CA GLY A 26 -2.51 0.86 -18.78
C GLY A 26 -1.67 1.77 -17.87
N THR A 27 -0.41 2.06 -18.22
CA THR A 27 0.45 2.96 -17.44
C THR A 27 -0.02 4.42 -17.53
N THR A 28 -0.50 4.87 -18.68
CA THR A 28 -0.97 6.27 -18.88
C THR A 28 -2.24 6.55 -18.07
N GLU A 29 -3.18 5.61 -18.00
CA GLU A 29 -4.40 5.74 -17.21
C GLU A 29 -4.08 5.67 -15.70
N LEU A 30 -3.17 4.81 -15.28
CA LEU A 30 -2.71 4.73 -13.90
C LEU A 30 -1.98 6.00 -13.48
N ASP A 31 -1.11 6.56 -14.32
CA ASP A 31 -0.41 7.82 -14.06
C ASP A 31 -1.40 8.99 -13.94
N GLY A 32 -2.43 9.04 -14.79
CA GLY A 32 -3.52 10.01 -14.69
C GLY A 32 -4.29 9.89 -13.38
N THR A 33 -4.59 8.67 -12.96
CA THR A 33 -5.25 8.39 -11.67
C THR A 33 -4.37 8.79 -10.50
N ALA A 34 -3.07 8.48 -10.54
CA ALA A 34 -2.14 8.85 -9.49
C ALA A 34 -1.98 10.38 -9.38
N ALA A 35 -1.89 11.08 -10.51
CA ALA A 35 -1.85 12.53 -10.55
C ALA A 35 -3.13 13.16 -9.97
N TYR A 36 -4.31 12.62 -10.31
CA TYR A 36 -5.58 13.05 -9.72
C TYR A 36 -5.61 12.83 -8.21
N LEU A 37 -5.22 11.64 -7.73
CA LEU A 37 -5.21 11.32 -6.30
C LEU A 37 -4.24 12.23 -5.53
N THR A 38 -3.04 12.47 -6.03
CA THR A 38 -2.06 13.35 -5.37
C THR A 38 -2.50 14.80 -5.37
N SER A 39 -3.24 15.26 -6.40
CA SER A 39 -3.79 16.62 -6.46
C SER A 39 -5.02 16.81 -5.58
N THR A 40 -5.81 15.76 -5.37
CA THR A 40 -7.04 15.79 -4.56
C THR A 40 -6.76 15.53 -3.08
N VAL A 41 -5.90 14.55 -2.79
CA VAL A 41 -5.47 14.20 -1.43
C VAL A 41 -4.05 14.74 -1.22
N THR A 42 -3.92 16.05 -1.18
CA THR A 42 -2.62 16.71 -1.05
C THR A 42 -1.96 16.49 0.30
N ARG A 43 -2.75 16.19 1.32
CA ARG A 43 -2.29 15.98 2.69
C ARG A 43 -2.96 14.75 3.30
N PRO A 44 -2.50 13.54 2.95
CA PRO A 44 -3.05 12.31 3.54
C PRO A 44 -2.79 12.26 5.04
N GLU A 45 -3.83 11.92 5.82
CA GLU A 45 -3.76 11.86 7.28
C GLU A 45 -4.14 10.48 7.78
N LEU A 46 -3.58 10.09 8.94
CA LEU A 46 -3.92 8.88 9.65
C LEU A 46 -5.41 8.85 10.00
N GLY A 47 -6.05 7.70 9.82
CA GLY A 47 -7.45 7.49 10.17
C GLY A 47 -8.44 7.98 9.13
N SER A 48 -8.03 8.78 8.15
CA SER A 48 -8.92 9.22 7.09
C SER A 48 -9.10 8.13 6.02
N VAL A 49 -10.33 8.01 5.50
CA VAL A 49 -10.65 7.03 4.44
C VAL A 49 -9.83 7.32 3.18
N SER A 50 -9.64 8.59 2.86
CA SER A 50 -8.86 9.04 1.71
C SER A 50 -7.34 9.12 2.00
N GLY A 51 -6.90 9.06 3.24
CA GLY A 51 -5.49 9.19 3.60
C GLY A 51 -4.73 7.89 3.46
N ASP A 52 -4.92 6.97 4.39
CA ASP A 52 -4.15 5.71 4.45
C ASP A 52 -4.30 4.87 3.18
N TRP A 53 -5.53 4.74 2.64
CA TRP A 53 -5.79 3.96 1.43
C TRP A 53 -5.16 4.57 0.18
N THR A 54 -5.17 5.90 0.07
CA THR A 54 -4.47 6.60 -1.02
C THR A 54 -2.97 6.34 -0.96
N VAL A 55 -2.37 6.42 0.22
CA VAL A 55 -0.94 6.12 0.41
C VAL A 55 -0.63 4.66 0.04
N ILE A 56 -1.44 3.70 0.49
CA ILE A 56 -1.27 2.29 0.14
C ILE A 56 -1.36 2.07 -1.38
N GLY A 57 -2.39 2.64 -2.02
CA GLY A 57 -2.60 2.51 -3.46
C GLY A 57 -1.46 3.11 -4.27
N LEU A 58 -1.06 4.34 -3.97
CA LEU A 58 0.02 5.03 -4.65
C LEU A 58 1.38 4.34 -4.43
N ALA A 59 1.69 3.90 -3.21
CA ALA A 59 2.94 3.22 -2.90
C ALA A 59 3.06 1.82 -3.54
N ARG A 60 1.93 1.21 -3.88
CA ARG A 60 1.87 -0.10 -4.55
C ARG A 60 1.67 -0.02 -6.06
N SER A 61 1.38 1.16 -6.58
CA SER A 61 1.33 1.40 -8.01
C SER A 61 2.75 1.52 -8.58
N ALA A 62 2.87 1.33 -9.88
CA ALA A 62 4.12 1.63 -10.60
C ALA A 62 4.24 3.12 -10.98
N CYS A 63 3.33 3.96 -10.49
CA CYS A 63 3.26 5.38 -10.84
C CYS A 63 4.34 6.19 -10.12
N ARG A 64 4.76 7.28 -10.75
CA ARG A 64 5.69 8.23 -10.14
C ARG A 64 4.95 9.13 -9.16
N VAL A 65 5.26 8.97 -7.88
CA VAL A 65 4.77 9.82 -6.80
C VAL A 65 5.99 10.46 -6.14
N PRO A 66 5.96 11.78 -5.82
CA PRO A 66 7.07 12.42 -5.14
C PRO A 66 7.36 11.76 -3.78
N ASP A 67 8.63 11.51 -3.48
CA ASP A 67 9.04 10.92 -2.19
C ASP A 67 8.59 11.75 -0.99
N SER A 68 8.49 13.09 -1.17
CA SER A 68 7.98 14.00 -0.15
C SER A 68 6.55 13.68 0.25
N TYR A 69 5.70 13.22 -0.67
CA TYR A 69 4.32 12.84 -0.36
C TYR A 69 4.25 11.75 0.71
N PHE A 70 5.10 10.74 0.58
CA PHE A 70 5.16 9.62 1.53
C PHE A 70 5.90 9.99 2.82
N SER A 71 6.98 10.76 2.72
CA SER A 71 7.72 11.19 3.91
C SER A 71 6.89 12.13 4.79
N ASP A 72 6.14 13.04 4.19
CA ASP A 72 5.24 13.95 4.90
C ASP A 72 4.08 13.21 5.57
N TYR A 73 3.52 12.19 4.90
CA TYR A 73 2.55 11.30 5.51
C TYR A 73 3.15 10.58 6.72
N ALA A 74 4.34 9.97 6.59
CA ALA A 74 4.99 9.27 7.69
C ALA A 74 5.25 10.16 8.89
N GLN A 75 5.67 11.41 8.69
CA GLN A 75 5.87 12.38 9.75
C GLN A 75 4.56 12.73 10.48
N ARG A 76 3.48 12.93 9.74
CA ARG A 76 2.15 13.18 10.34
C ARG A 76 1.66 11.98 11.14
N VAL A 77 1.82 10.77 10.62
CA VAL A 77 1.50 9.54 11.35
C VAL A 77 2.30 9.46 12.64
N GLU A 78 3.61 9.70 12.58
CA GLU A 78 4.47 9.68 13.76
C GLU A 78 4.03 10.72 14.81
N GLN A 79 3.70 11.93 14.37
CA GLN A 79 3.21 12.96 15.29
C GLN A 79 1.88 12.57 15.93
N THR A 80 0.91 12.09 15.14
CA THR A 80 -0.39 11.62 15.65
C THR A 80 -0.22 10.47 16.65
N VAL A 81 0.67 9.51 16.36
CA VAL A 81 0.96 8.38 17.26
C VAL A 81 1.55 8.86 18.58
N LYS A 82 2.44 9.87 18.56
CA LYS A 82 2.98 10.50 19.79
C LYS A 82 1.88 11.19 20.58
N ASP A 83 1.05 11.97 19.91
CA ASP A 83 -0.02 12.76 20.53
C ASP A 83 -1.06 11.88 21.22
N CYS A 84 -1.34 10.70 20.67
CA CYS A 84 -2.26 9.72 21.26
C CYS A 84 -1.56 8.63 22.11
N ALA A 85 -0.28 8.81 22.44
CA ALA A 85 0.52 7.86 23.22
C ALA A 85 0.46 6.41 22.67
N GLY A 86 0.39 6.26 21.34
CA GLY A 86 0.32 4.96 20.65
C GLY A 86 -1.08 4.32 20.61
N VAL A 87 -2.11 4.96 21.18
CA VAL A 87 -3.48 4.42 21.20
C VAL A 87 -4.27 5.05 20.07
N LEU A 88 -4.29 4.37 18.89
CA LEU A 88 -5.02 4.85 17.72
C LEU A 88 -6.53 4.72 17.87
N SER A 89 -6.99 3.67 18.53
CA SER A 89 -8.39 3.43 18.81
C SER A 89 -8.56 2.41 19.94
N GLU A 90 -9.53 2.64 20.80
CA GLU A 90 -9.92 1.72 21.87
C GLU A 90 -10.78 0.55 21.36
N ARG A 91 -11.44 0.71 20.21
CA ARG A 91 -12.46 -0.23 19.71
C ARG A 91 -12.27 -0.66 18.26
N LYS A 92 -11.63 0.15 17.42
CA LYS A 92 -11.50 -0.09 15.99
C LYS A 92 -10.08 -0.53 15.63
N TYR A 93 -9.74 -1.76 15.92
CA TYR A 93 -8.39 -2.31 15.71
C TYR A 93 -8.01 -2.45 14.23
N THR A 94 -8.99 -2.38 13.31
CA THR A 94 -8.72 -2.23 11.87
C THR A 94 -8.00 -0.92 11.54
N GLU A 95 -8.05 0.09 12.40
CA GLU A 95 -7.27 1.32 12.23
C GLU A 95 -5.77 1.06 12.38
N TYR A 96 -5.36 0.27 13.39
CA TYR A 96 -3.97 -0.18 13.50
C TYR A 96 -3.53 -0.94 12.25
N SER A 97 -4.34 -1.91 11.81
CA SER A 97 -4.04 -2.72 10.62
C SER A 97 -3.82 -1.86 9.38
N ARG A 98 -4.67 -0.86 9.16
CA ARG A 98 -4.59 0.05 8.01
C ARG A 98 -3.33 0.91 8.04
N VAL A 99 -3.02 1.52 9.18
CA VAL A 99 -1.82 2.34 9.36
C VAL A 99 -0.54 1.51 9.21
N ILE A 100 -0.51 0.30 9.78
CA ILE A 100 0.60 -0.63 9.61
C ILE A 100 0.82 -0.94 8.13
N LEU A 101 -0.25 -1.22 7.37
CA LEU A 101 -0.17 -1.48 5.94
C LEU A 101 0.33 -0.27 5.15
N ALA A 102 -0.13 0.93 5.49
CA ALA A 102 0.31 2.16 4.85
C ALA A 102 1.81 2.42 5.11
N LEU A 103 2.26 2.32 6.35
CA LEU A 103 3.66 2.48 6.71
C LEU A 103 4.55 1.42 6.04
N THR A 104 4.12 0.16 6.04
CA THR A 104 4.86 -0.92 5.37
C THR A 104 4.93 -0.71 3.86
N ALA A 105 3.86 -0.20 3.23
CA ALA A 105 3.82 0.07 1.79
C ALA A 105 4.85 1.12 1.37
N ILE A 106 5.15 2.09 2.24
CA ILE A 106 6.15 3.14 2.01
C ILE A 106 7.52 2.83 2.64
N GLY A 107 7.77 1.57 3.04
CA GLY A 107 9.05 1.12 3.57
C GLY A 107 9.37 1.61 4.99
N LYS A 108 8.37 2.04 5.78
CA LYS A 108 8.54 2.44 7.18
C LYS A 108 8.26 1.27 8.13
N ASN A 109 8.95 1.25 9.26
CA ASN A 109 8.82 0.19 10.26
C ASN A 109 7.69 0.48 11.25
N PRO A 110 6.57 -0.26 11.22
CA PRO A 110 5.45 -0.04 12.12
C PRO A 110 5.70 -0.52 13.57
N SER A 111 6.80 -1.25 13.83
CA SER A 111 7.15 -1.65 15.19
C SER A 111 7.82 -0.53 15.99
N ASN A 112 8.17 0.58 15.35
CA ASN A 112 8.75 1.75 16.03
C ASN A 112 8.31 3.03 15.32
N VAL A 113 7.17 3.57 15.69
CA VAL A 113 6.62 4.82 15.18
C VAL A 113 6.57 5.83 16.32
N GLY A 114 7.51 6.77 16.32
CA GLY A 114 7.62 7.74 17.41
C GLY A 114 7.87 7.12 18.80
N GLY A 115 8.50 5.94 18.86
CA GLY A 115 8.75 5.18 20.09
C GLY A 115 7.67 4.16 20.43
N TYR A 116 6.59 4.06 19.65
CA TYR A 116 5.47 3.13 19.90
C TYR A 116 5.46 1.99 18.89
N ASN A 117 5.11 0.79 19.36
CA ASN A 117 4.96 -0.40 18.52
C ASN A 117 3.48 -0.61 18.16
N LEU A 118 3.12 -0.28 16.92
CA LEU A 118 1.74 -0.39 16.43
C LEU A 118 1.29 -1.84 16.14
N LEU A 119 2.23 -2.81 16.09
CA LEU A 119 1.90 -4.22 15.91
C LEU A 119 1.37 -4.84 17.20
N ARG A 120 1.86 -4.37 18.35
CA ARG A 120 1.56 -4.95 19.66
C ARG A 120 0.05 -5.03 19.97
N PRO A 121 -0.75 -3.98 19.70
CA PRO A 121 -2.20 -4.03 19.95
C PRO A 121 -2.91 -5.14 19.21
N LEU A 122 -2.47 -5.51 17.99
CA LEU A 122 -3.08 -6.59 17.21
C LEU A 122 -2.90 -8.00 17.83
N GLY A 123 -2.05 -8.13 18.83
CA GLY A 123 -1.91 -9.34 19.63
C GLY A 123 -3.06 -9.57 20.64
N ASP A 124 -3.86 -8.54 20.93
CA ASP A 124 -5.08 -8.67 21.73
C ASP A 124 -6.20 -9.23 20.84
N TYR A 125 -6.43 -10.55 20.96
CA TYR A 125 -7.38 -11.25 20.10
C TYR A 125 -8.80 -10.70 20.24
N GLU A 126 -9.28 -10.49 21.46
CA GLU A 126 -10.66 -10.06 21.71
C GLU A 126 -10.95 -8.70 21.11
N LYS A 127 -10.04 -7.75 21.30
CA LYS A 127 -10.16 -6.43 20.69
C LYS A 127 -10.01 -6.47 19.17
N THR A 128 -9.13 -7.33 18.67
CA THR A 128 -8.91 -7.46 17.22
C THR A 128 -10.15 -8.00 16.51
N VAL A 129 -10.86 -8.98 17.11
CA VAL A 129 -12.08 -9.57 16.52
C VAL A 129 -13.36 -8.81 16.88
N TYR A 130 -13.27 -7.79 17.69
CA TYR A 130 -14.46 -6.99 18.09
C TYR A 130 -15.26 -6.45 16.90
N GLN A 131 -14.58 -6.17 15.78
CA GLN A 131 -15.20 -5.76 14.52
C GLN A 131 -15.59 -6.94 13.62
N GLY A 132 -15.73 -8.13 14.20
CA GLY A 132 -16.02 -9.37 13.49
C GLY A 132 -14.87 -9.87 12.64
N ILE A 133 -15.19 -10.67 11.62
CA ILE A 133 -14.20 -11.33 10.76
C ILE A 133 -13.24 -10.34 10.07
N ASN A 134 -13.70 -9.12 9.78
CA ASN A 134 -12.86 -8.08 9.17
C ASN A 134 -11.70 -7.69 10.06
N GLY A 135 -11.88 -7.62 11.37
CA GLY A 135 -10.80 -7.35 12.32
C GLY A 135 -9.69 -8.38 12.21
N ALA A 136 -10.05 -9.66 12.27
CA ALA A 136 -9.09 -10.76 12.17
C ALA A 136 -8.36 -10.79 10.82
N ILE A 137 -9.09 -10.63 9.70
CA ILE A 137 -8.50 -10.63 8.35
C ILE A 137 -7.48 -9.51 8.20
N TRP A 138 -7.86 -8.27 8.55
CA TRP A 138 -6.97 -7.12 8.40
C TRP A 138 -5.75 -7.22 9.32
N ALA A 139 -5.91 -7.74 10.55
CA ALA A 139 -4.79 -7.96 11.46
C ALA A 139 -3.79 -8.98 10.90
N LEU A 140 -4.27 -10.11 10.36
CA LEU A 140 -3.41 -11.12 9.75
C LEU A 140 -2.63 -10.55 8.55
N ILE A 141 -3.30 -9.81 7.67
CA ILE A 141 -2.65 -9.17 6.51
C ILE A 141 -1.58 -8.17 6.97
N ALA A 142 -1.89 -7.33 7.97
CA ALA A 142 -0.96 -6.33 8.48
C ALA A 142 0.28 -6.97 9.14
N LEU A 143 0.08 -8.01 9.96
CA LEU A 143 1.16 -8.73 10.63
C LEU A 143 2.05 -9.50 9.66
N ASP A 144 1.48 -10.15 8.63
CA ASP A 144 2.26 -10.84 7.59
C ASP A 144 3.13 -9.86 6.80
N ARG A 145 2.55 -8.74 6.38
CA ARG A 145 3.27 -7.74 5.59
C ARG A 145 4.39 -7.03 6.35
N SER A 146 4.22 -6.83 7.65
CA SER A 146 5.23 -6.18 8.50
C SER A 146 6.47 -7.04 8.78
N ARG A 147 6.45 -8.34 8.46
CA ARG A 147 7.57 -9.27 8.65
C ARG A 147 8.55 -9.31 7.46
N ARG A 148 8.17 -8.77 6.32
CA ARG A 148 8.94 -8.79 5.07
C ARG A 148 9.69 -7.48 4.88
#